data_1f23512ab8e5d70e13247b312a524e12
#
_entry.id   1f23512ab8e5d70e13247b312a524e12
#
_cell.length_a   1.000
_cell.length_b   1.000
_cell.length_c   1.000
_cell.angle_alpha   90.00
_cell.angle_beta   90.00
_cell.angle_gamma   90.00
#
_symmetry.space_group_name_H-M   'P 1'
#
loop_
_entity.id
_entity.type
_entity.pdbx_description
1 polymer ?
#
loop_
_entity_poly.entity_id
_entity_poly.type
_entity_poly.pdbx_seq_one_letter_code
_entity_poly.pdbx_strand_id
1 'polypeptide(L)'
;MLLQVEHERNDALRRETAAILAREAIVESGLATWPLRVGGPLQARDGEVKLQWCGGAPGIVVSACDYLDEELLLAGAELVWRAGPHGDGKGAGICHGTSGNGFALLKTFARTGDERWLDRARRFAVHALGQVDRMPPRYSLWTGDVGTALYAAACLDADAHYPALDGL
;
A
#
# COMPACT_ATOMS: atom_id res chain seq x y z
N MET A 1 -8.00 3.97 -32.98
CA MET A 1 -8.52 2.57 -32.95
C MET A 1 -7.71 1.68 -32.00
N LEU A 2 -6.40 1.49 -32.17
CA LEU A 2 -5.60 0.64 -31.24
C LEU A 2 -5.61 1.12 -29.79
N LEU A 3 -5.38 2.41 -29.53
CA LEU A 3 -5.42 3.00 -28.18
C LEU A 3 -6.80 2.85 -27.51
N GLN A 4 -7.88 2.92 -28.25
CA GLN A 4 -9.22 2.74 -27.74
C GLN A 4 -9.50 1.28 -27.33
N VAL A 5 -9.02 0.32 -28.09
CA VAL A 5 -9.13 -1.11 -27.77
C VAL A 5 -8.29 -1.45 -26.52
N GLU A 6 -7.12 -0.86 -26.38
CA GLU A 6 -6.28 -1.04 -25.17
C GLU A 6 -6.95 -0.43 -23.94
N HIS A 7 -7.57 0.74 -24.07
CA HIS A 7 -8.29 1.38 -22.97
C HIS A 7 -9.48 0.53 -22.50
N GLU A 8 -10.32 0.08 -23.43
CA GLU A 8 -11.47 -0.78 -23.12
C GLU A 8 -11.05 -2.11 -22.46
N ARG A 9 -9.93 -2.71 -22.92
CA ARG A 9 -9.36 -3.92 -22.33
C ARG A 9 -8.87 -3.67 -20.91
N ASN A 10 -8.20 -2.56 -20.66
CA ASN A 10 -7.70 -2.19 -19.33
C ASN A 10 -8.87 -1.94 -18.37
N ASP A 11 -9.94 -1.29 -18.81
CA ASP A 11 -11.13 -1.08 -17.98
C ASP A 11 -11.85 -2.40 -17.66
N ALA A 12 -11.91 -3.34 -18.60
CA ALA A 12 -12.47 -4.67 -18.34
C ALA A 12 -11.64 -5.43 -17.30
N LEU A 13 -10.31 -5.41 -17.42
CA LEU A 13 -9.41 -6.04 -16.46
C LEU A 13 -9.52 -5.42 -15.06
N ARG A 14 -9.62 -4.08 -14.97
CA ARG A 14 -9.81 -3.38 -13.69
C ARG A 14 -11.11 -3.79 -13.02
N ARG A 15 -12.24 -3.86 -13.76
CA ARG A 15 -13.53 -4.29 -13.22
C ARG A 15 -13.49 -5.75 -12.73
N GLU A 16 -12.88 -6.64 -13.51
CA GLU A 16 -12.74 -8.04 -13.14
C GLU A 16 -11.86 -8.20 -11.88
N THR A 17 -10.74 -7.48 -11.83
CA THR A 17 -9.85 -7.47 -10.67
C THR A 17 -10.57 -6.91 -9.45
N ALA A 18 -11.30 -5.81 -9.56
CA ALA A 18 -12.09 -5.24 -8.46
C ALA A 18 -13.11 -6.25 -7.92
N ALA A 19 -13.82 -6.99 -8.79
CA ALA A 19 -14.77 -8.01 -8.38
C ALA A 19 -14.09 -9.18 -7.65
N ILE A 20 -12.91 -9.60 -8.09
CA ILE A 20 -12.10 -10.61 -7.40
C ILE A 20 -11.67 -10.10 -6.03
N LEU A 21 -11.13 -8.89 -5.94
CA LEU A 21 -10.68 -8.30 -4.69
C LEU A 21 -11.84 -8.13 -3.69
N ALA A 22 -13.02 -7.73 -4.16
CA ALA A 22 -14.21 -7.64 -3.30
C ALA A 22 -14.63 -9.01 -2.77
N ARG A 23 -14.58 -10.05 -3.58
CA ARG A 23 -14.92 -11.42 -3.16
C ARG A 23 -13.91 -12.01 -2.18
N GLU A 24 -12.62 -11.73 -2.37
CA GLU A 24 -11.54 -12.28 -1.55
C GLU A 24 -11.25 -11.44 -0.30
N ALA A 25 -11.86 -10.27 -0.15
CA ALA A 25 -11.71 -9.43 1.03
C ALA A 25 -12.24 -10.14 2.28
N ILE A 26 -11.43 -10.14 3.32
CA ILE A 26 -11.82 -10.58 4.66
C ILE A 26 -12.06 -9.31 5.47
N VAL A 27 -13.32 -9.07 5.82
CA VAL A 27 -13.75 -7.87 6.53
C VAL A 27 -14.18 -8.25 7.94
N GLU A 28 -13.53 -7.66 8.94
CA GLU A 28 -13.86 -7.86 10.35
C GLU A 28 -13.76 -6.53 11.11
N SER A 29 -14.79 -6.19 11.87
CA SER A 29 -14.82 -4.97 12.70
C SER A 29 -14.48 -3.68 11.94
N GLY A 30 -14.90 -3.57 10.67
CA GLY A 30 -14.65 -2.40 9.82
C GLY A 30 -13.22 -2.30 9.28
N LEU A 31 -12.46 -3.38 9.36
CA LEU A 31 -11.11 -3.51 8.79
C LEU A 31 -11.13 -4.56 7.69
N ALA A 32 -10.35 -4.35 6.62
CA ALA A 32 -10.26 -5.28 5.51
C ALA A 32 -8.80 -5.72 5.25
N THR A 33 -8.63 -7.00 4.92
CA THR A 33 -7.37 -7.55 4.44
C THR A 33 -7.62 -8.65 3.40
N TRP A 34 -6.56 -9.09 2.74
CA TRP A 34 -6.64 -10.08 1.67
C TRP A 34 -5.61 -11.19 1.88
N PRO A 35 -5.95 -12.42 1.52
CA PRO A 35 -4.98 -13.51 1.48
C PRO A 35 -3.91 -13.24 0.43
N LEU A 36 -2.75 -13.88 0.57
CA LEU A 36 -1.64 -13.75 -0.40
C LEU A 36 -1.95 -14.35 -1.78
N ARG A 37 -3.00 -15.14 -1.87
CA ARG A 37 -3.45 -15.83 -3.10
C ARG A 37 -4.96 -15.95 -3.09
N VAL A 38 -5.56 -15.81 -4.25
CA VAL A 38 -7.00 -16.06 -4.46
C VAL A 38 -7.37 -17.45 -3.94
N GLY A 39 -8.40 -17.52 -3.10
CA GLY A 39 -8.85 -18.76 -2.47
C GLY A 39 -7.87 -19.39 -1.48
N GLY A 40 -6.81 -18.69 -1.11
CA GLY A 40 -5.81 -19.17 -0.16
C GLY A 40 -6.17 -18.82 1.30
N PRO A 41 -5.42 -19.37 2.27
CA PRO A 41 -5.57 -18.99 3.67
C PRO A 41 -5.08 -17.54 3.90
N LEU A 42 -5.67 -16.87 4.89
CA LEU A 42 -5.25 -15.53 5.29
C LEU A 42 -3.83 -15.52 5.85
N GLN A 43 -3.51 -16.50 6.69
CA GLN A 43 -2.19 -16.64 7.27
C GLN A 43 -1.18 -17.16 6.23
N ALA A 44 0.00 -16.59 6.24
CA ALA A 44 1.14 -17.12 5.50
C ALA A 44 1.65 -18.43 6.14
N ARG A 45 2.65 -19.06 5.52
CA ARG A 45 3.22 -20.34 6.02
C ARG A 45 3.81 -20.25 7.43
N ASP A 46 4.21 -19.06 7.87
CA ASP A 46 4.70 -18.77 9.23
C ASP A 46 3.58 -18.52 10.25
N GLY A 47 2.31 -18.65 9.83
CA GLY A 47 1.13 -18.42 10.69
C GLY A 47 0.74 -16.95 10.83
N GLU A 48 1.50 -16.00 10.24
CA GLU A 48 1.22 -14.57 10.33
C GLU A 48 0.31 -14.08 9.21
N VAL A 49 -0.52 -13.08 9.52
CA VAL A 49 -1.18 -12.25 8.52
C VAL A 49 -0.18 -11.24 8.00
N LYS A 50 0.10 -11.28 6.71
CA LYS A 50 1.05 -10.32 6.11
C LYS A 50 0.38 -8.97 5.91
N LEU A 51 1.06 -7.94 6.39
CA LEU A 51 0.62 -6.55 6.29
C LEU A 51 1.78 -5.70 5.74
N GLN A 52 2.03 -5.84 4.45
CA GLN A 52 3.13 -5.19 3.74
C GLN A 52 2.76 -5.01 2.26
N TRP A 53 3.46 -4.12 1.53
CA TRP A 53 3.14 -3.88 0.13
C TRP A 53 3.17 -5.16 -0.73
N CYS A 54 4.14 -6.02 -0.56
CA CYS A 54 4.23 -7.27 -1.31
C CYS A 54 3.26 -8.38 -0.82
N GLY A 55 2.38 -8.09 0.13
CA GLY A 55 1.38 -9.03 0.62
C GLY A 55 0.43 -8.45 1.66
N GLY A 56 -0.87 -8.57 1.42
CA GLY A 56 -1.94 -8.10 2.31
C GLY A 56 -2.49 -6.72 1.96
N ALA A 57 -3.20 -6.12 2.90
CA ALA A 57 -3.94 -4.87 2.70
C ALA A 57 -3.10 -3.73 2.10
N PRO A 58 -1.85 -3.43 2.54
CA PRO A 58 -1.10 -2.31 2.00
C PRO A 58 -0.89 -2.40 0.49
N GLY A 59 -0.55 -3.59 -0.01
CA GLY A 59 -0.33 -3.80 -1.45
C GLY A 59 -1.60 -3.65 -2.27
N ILE A 60 -2.73 -4.16 -1.77
CA ILE A 60 -4.02 -4.02 -2.44
C ILE A 60 -4.45 -2.55 -2.48
N VAL A 61 -4.35 -1.84 -1.35
CA VAL A 61 -4.68 -0.41 -1.26
C VAL A 61 -3.80 0.41 -2.23
N VAL A 62 -2.50 0.14 -2.32
CA VAL A 62 -1.61 0.85 -3.25
C VAL A 62 -1.95 0.53 -4.71
N SER A 63 -2.07 -0.75 -5.05
CA SER A 63 -2.13 -1.17 -6.46
C SER A 63 -3.53 -1.07 -7.07
N ALA A 64 -4.59 -1.11 -6.25
CA ALA A 64 -5.97 -1.07 -6.69
C ALA A 64 -6.71 0.22 -6.31
N CYS A 65 -6.01 1.22 -5.79
CA CYS A 65 -6.57 2.48 -5.28
C CYS A 65 -7.62 3.08 -6.20
N ASP A 66 -7.38 3.08 -7.51
CA ASP A 66 -8.22 3.78 -8.48
C ASP A 66 -9.53 3.05 -8.82
N TYR A 67 -9.59 1.73 -8.58
CA TYR A 67 -10.73 0.91 -9.01
C TYR A 67 -11.28 -0.03 -7.93
N LEU A 68 -10.65 -0.09 -6.75
CA LEU A 68 -11.19 -0.80 -5.59
C LEU A 68 -12.44 -0.08 -5.06
N ASP A 69 -13.40 -0.84 -4.56
CA ASP A 69 -14.52 -0.30 -3.80
C ASP A 69 -14.03 0.59 -2.66
N GLU A 70 -14.65 1.76 -2.49
CA GLU A 70 -14.16 2.77 -1.55
C GLU A 70 -14.28 2.32 -0.09
N GLU A 71 -15.33 1.57 0.28
CA GLU A 71 -15.47 1.05 1.65
C GLU A 71 -14.36 0.04 1.95
N LEU A 72 -14.02 -0.82 0.99
CA LEU A 72 -12.91 -1.77 1.13
C LEU A 72 -11.55 -1.06 1.15
N LEU A 73 -11.36 -0.02 0.32
CA LEU A 73 -10.16 0.81 0.33
C LEU A 73 -9.94 1.43 1.72
N LEU A 74 -10.97 2.07 2.25
CA LEU A 74 -10.92 2.72 3.56
C LEU A 74 -10.71 1.72 4.70
N ALA A 75 -11.38 0.58 4.66
CA ALA A 75 -11.22 -0.48 5.66
C ALA A 75 -9.81 -1.09 5.62
N GLY A 76 -9.21 -1.26 4.44
CA GLY A 76 -7.82 -1.70 4.27
C GLY A 76 -6.81 -0.67 4.78
N ALA A 77 -7.00 0.60 4.44
CA ALA A 77 -6.16 1.70 4.93
C ALA A 77 -6.26 1.89 6.44
N GLU A 78 -7.45 1.74 7.02
CA GLU A 78 -7.65 1.80 8.47
C GLU A 78 -6.94 0.65 9.18
N LEU A 79 -6.93 -0.56 8.60
CA LEU A 79 -6.13 -1.66 9.12
C LEU A 79 -4.64 -1.30 9.15
N VAL A 80 -4.11 -0.74 8.05
CA VAL A 80 -2.71 -0.31 7.96
C VAL A 80 -2.39 0.72 9.05
N TRP A 81 -3.27 1.70 9.24
CA TRP A 81 -3.10 2.72 10.25
C TRP A 81 -3.09 2.14 11.67
N ARG A 82 -4.08 1.30 12.01
CA ARG A 82 -4.19 0.71 13.36
C ARG A 82 -3.06 -0.25 13.69
N ALA A 83 -2.56 -0.97 12.70
CA ALA A 83 -1.38 -1.82 12.90
C ALA A 83 -0.11 -1.01 13.18
N GLY A 84 -0.06 0.24 12.71
CA GLY A 84 1.07 1.13 12.90
C GLY A 84 2.26 0.83 11.98
N PRO A 85 3.34 1.62 12.09
CA PRO A 85 4.56 1.39 11.34
C PRO A 85 5.27 0.11 11.79
N HIS A 86 6.02 -0.50 10.88
CA HIS A 86 6.80 -1.70 11.20
C HIS A 86 7.95 -1.40 12.18
N GLY A 87 8.34 -2.42 12.96
CA GLY A 87 9.57 -2.40 13.74
C GLY A 87 10.84 -2.50 12.87
N ASP A 88 11.99 -2.27 13.49
CA ASP A 88 13.30 -2.25 12.81
C ASP A 88 13.64 -3.58 12.10
N GLY A 89 13.08 -4.71 12.54
CA GLY A 89 13.26 -6.01 11.88
C GLY A 89 12.70 -6.07 10.45
N LYS A 90 11.65 -5.30 10.13
CA LYS A 90 11.13 -5.12 8.76
C LYS A 90 11.79 -3.93 8.05
N GLY A 91 12.23 -2.93 8.81
CA GLY A 91 12.89 -1.73 8.33
C GLY A 91 11.97 -0.73 7.64
N ALA A 92 12.60 0.26 7.00
CA ALA A 92 11.93 1.42 6.45
C ALA A 92 11.45 1.26 4.99
N GLY A 93 11.97 0.31 4.22
CA GLY A 93 11.80 0.21 2.76
C GLY A 93 10.37 0.10 2.25
N ILE A 94 10.18 0.23 0.93
CA ILE A 94 8.86 0.27 0.30
C ILE A 94 8.27 -1.12 0.00
N CYS A 95 9.05 -2.19 -0.04
CA CYS A 95 8.52 -3.52 -0.34
C CYS A 95 7.76 -4.14 0.85
N HIS A 96 8.41 -4.21 2.01
CA HIS A 96 7.84 -4.85 3.19
C HIS A 96 8.10 -4.07 4.49
N GLY A 97 8.57 -2.83 4.37
CA GLY A 97 8.83 -1.93 5.48
C GLY A 97 7.75 -0.85 5.66
N THR A 98 8.07 0.07 6.56
CA THR A 98 7.17 1.16 6.97
C THR A 98 6.72 2.06 5.82
N SER A 99 7.64 2.40 4.88
CA SER A 99 7.32 3.29 3.76
C SER A 99 6.30 2.69 2.79
N GLY A 100 6.37 1.37 2.53
CA GLY A 100 5.37 0.71 1.68
C GLY A 100 3.98 0.74 2.28
N ASN A 101 3.86 0.54 3.59
CA ASN A 101 2.60 0.69 4.30
C ASN A 101 2.13 2.15 4.33
N GLY A 102 3.06 3.08 4.47
CA GLY A 102 2.74 4.51 4.43
C GLY A 102 2.22 4.98 3.08
N PHE A 103 2.71 4.44 1.96
CA PHE A 103 2.17 4.71 0.64
C PHE A 103 0.69 4.31 0.51
N ALA A 104 0.24 3.26 1.19
CA ALA A 104 -1.19 2.92 1.20
C ALA A 104 -2.03 4.06 1.79
N LEU A 105 -1.56 4.71 2.85
CA LEU A 105 -2.23 5.87 3.44
C LEU A 105 -2.19 7.09 2.51
N LEU A 106 -1.07 7.33 1.83
CA LEU A 106 -0.93 8.42 0.86
C LEU A 106 -1.81 8.23 -0.37
N LYS A 107 -1.92 6.99 -0.89
CA LYS A 107 -2.86 6.62 -1.96
C LYS A 107 -4.31 6.84 -1.54
N THR A 108 -4.65 6.50 -0.30
CA THR A 108 -5.99 6.74 0.24
C THR A 108 -6.30 8.25 0.32
N PHE A 109 -5.34 9.08 0.70
CA PHE A 109 -5.46 10.54 0.60
C PHE A 109 -5.74 10.98 -0.84
N ALA A 110 -4.93 10.55 -1.79
CA ALA A 110 -5.11 10.93 -3.20
C ALA A 110 -6.49 10.54 -3.75
N ARG A 111 -7.05 9.41 -3.32
CA ARG A 111 -8.37 8.94 -3.74
C ARG A 111 -9.51 9.72 -3.11
N THR A 112 -9.39 10.10 -1.83
CA THR A 112 -10.51 10.63 -1.02
C THR A 112 -10.45 12.14 -0.81
N GLY A 113 -9.26 12.74 -0.92
CA GLY A 113 -9.01 14.14 -0.52
C GLY A 113 -9.06 14.37 0.99
N ASP A 114 -9.20 13.33 1.81
CA ASP A 114 -9.29 13.47 3.26
C ASP A 114 -7.89 13.64 3.88
N GLU A 115 -7.61 14.85 4.34
CA GLU A 115 -6.35 15.27 4.95
C GLU A 115 -5.87 14.39 6.13
N ARG A 116 -6.78 13.68 6.79
CA ARG A 116 -6.40 12.75 7.85
C ARG A 116 -5.48 11.65 7.34
N TRP A 117 -5.66 11.21 6.09
CA TRP A 117 -4.81 10.19 5.50
C TRP A 117 -3.42 10.71 5.15
N LEU A 118 -3.31 11.96 4.74
CA LEU A 118 -2.02 12.62 4.52
C LEU A 118 -1.25 12.80 5.84
N ASP A 119 -1.92 13.23 6.92
CA ASP A 119 -1.30 13.32 8.24
C ASP A 119 -0.79 11.96 8.72
N ARG A 120 -1.60 10.91 8.56
CA ARG A 120 -1.23 9.53 8.90
C ARG A 120 -0.02 9.04 8.08
N ALA A 121 0.00 9.32 6.77
CA ALA A 121 1.14 8.99 5.90
C ALA A 121 2.42 9.72 6.37
N ARG A 122 2.34 11.00 6.68
CA ARG A 122 3.46 11.79 7.20
C ARG A 122 4.01 11.25 8.52
N ARG A 123 3.16 10.75 9.41
CA ARG A 123 3.62 10.09 10.64
C ARG A 123 4.40 8.81 10.36
N PHE A 124 3.98 8.03 9.36
CA PHE A 124 4.75 6.86 8.90
C PHE A 124 6.08 7.27 8.28
N ALA A 125 6.13 8.39 7.53
CA ALA A 125 7.38 8.92 6.97
C ALA A 125 8.39 9.33 8.06
N VAL A 126 7.94 10.04 9.08
CA VAL A 126 8.78 10.40 10.24
C VAL A 126 9.33 9.15 10.93
N HIS A 127 8.50 8.13 11.15
CA HIS A 127 8.96 6.86 11.73
C HIS A 127 9.98 6.15 10.84
N ALA A 128 9.72 6.07 9.52
CA ALA A 128 10.61 5.43 8.56
C ALA A 128 11.98 6.12 8.47
N LEU A 129 12.01 7.46 8.48
CA LEU A 129 13.27 8.23 8.53
C LEU A 129 14.05 7.93 9.80
N GLY A 130 13.38 7.87 10.95
CA GLY A 130 14.02 7.46 12.20
C GLY A 130 14.55 6.01 12.18
N GLN A 131 13.96 5.11 11.38
CA GLN A 131 14.51 3.76 11.18
C GLN A 131 15.79 3.82 10.33
N VAL A 132 15.82 4.64 9.26
CA VAL A 132 17.02 4.84 8.44
C VAL A 132 18.17 5.36 9.28
N ASP A 133 17.94 6.32 10.17
CA ASP A 133 18.97 6.88 11.04
C ASP A 133 19.59 5.86 12.00
N ARG A 134 18.84 4.84 12.40
CA ARG A 134 19.30 3.81 13.34
C ARG A 134 19.92 2.58 12.67
N MET A 135 19.72 2.41 11.36
CA MET A 135 20.12 1.20 10.64
C MET A 135 21.33 1.45 9.75
N PRO A 136 22.16 0.44 9.47
CA PRO A 136 23.20 0.56 8.45
C PRO A 136 22.60 0.93 7.09
N PRO A 137 23.23 1.84 6.31
CA PRO A 137 22.73 2.28 5.01
C PRO A 137 22.47 1.12 4.04
N ARG A 138 21.33 1.17 3.34
CA ARG A 138 20.93 0.21 2.30
C ARG A 138 20.56 0.92 1.02
N TYR A 139 21.40 0.84 0.01
CA TYR A 139 21.23 1.53 -1.29
C TYR A 139 20.32 0.72 -2.22
N SER A 140 19.05 0.52 -1.84
CA SER A 140 18.06 -0.23 -2.59
C SER A 140 16.75 0.56 -2.67
N LEU A 141 16.12 0.54 -3.84
CA LEU A 141 14.78 1.12 -4.02
C LEU A 141 13.75 0.38 -3.16
N TRP A 142 13.74 -0.96 -3.24
CA TRP A 142 12.65 -1.75 -2.65
C TRP A 142 12.79 -2.00 -1.16
N THR A 143 14.00 -2.28 -0.70
CA THR A 143 14.25 -2.73 0.67
C THR A 143 15.16 -1.81 1.47
N GLY A 144 15.49 -0.65 0.92
CA GLY A 144 16.47 0.27 1.49
C GLY A 144 16.04 1.74 1.49
N ASP A 145 17.02 2.59 1.71
CA ASP A 145 16.84 4.00 2.02
C ASP A 145 16.34 4.83 0.84
N VAL A 146 16.66 4.42 -0.41
CA VAL A 146 16.21 5.13 -1.62
C VAL A 146 14.69 5.16 -1.70
N GLY A 147 14.02 4.02 -1.46
CA GLY A 147 12.57 3.98 -1.45
C GLY A 147 11.95 4.78 -0.31
N THR A 148 12.61 4.80 0.84
CA THR A 148 12.18 5.62 1.99
C THR A 148 12.31 7.10 1.70
N ALA A 149 13.41 7.54 1.05
CA ALA A 149 13.59 8.92 0.64
C ALA A 149 12.53 9.38 -0.37
N LEU A 150 12.21 8.53 -1.36
CA LEU A 150 11.12 8.81 -2.31
C LEU A 150 9.76 8.90 -1.61
N TYR A 151 9.49 8.03 -0.65
CA TYR A 151 8.25 8.10 0.14
C TYR A 151 8.18 9.38 0.97
N ALA A 152 9.28 9.79 1.60
CA ALA A 152 9.32 11.02 2.37
C ALA A 152 9.08 12.26 1.49
N ALA A 153 9.69 12.31 0.30
CA ALA A 153 9.44 13.36 -0.70
C ALA A 153 7.96 13.37 -1.14
N ALA A 154 7.40 12.21 -1.47
CA ALA A 154 6.00 12.05 -1.84
C ALA A 154 5.05 12.61 -0.74
N CYS A 155 5.35 12.38 0.53
CA CYS A 155 4.58 12.94 1.66
C CYS A 155 4.70 14.46 1.79
N LEU A 156 5.85 15.06 1.44
CA LEU A 156 6.05 16.52 1.45
C LEU A 156 5.23 17.18 0.34
N ASP A 157 5.26 16.60 -0.85
CA ASP A 157 4.60 17.13 -2.04
C ASP A 157 3.12 16.72 -2.11
N ALA A 158 2.63 15.90 -1.17
CA ALA A 158 1.30 15.28 -1.19
C ALA A 158 1.04 14.50 -2.50
N ASP A 159 2.10 13.95 -3.10
CA ASP A 159 2.07 13.19 -4.34
C ASP A 159 2.09 11.68 -4.03
N ALA A 160 1.03 10.99 -4.39
CA ALA A 160 0.88 9.56 -4.13
C ALA A 160 1.51 8.66 -5.21
N HIS A 161 2.38 9.20 -6.06
CA HIS A 161 3.06 8.43 -7.10
C HIS A 161 3.93 7.32 -6.48
N TYR A 162 3.54 6.06 -6.70
CA TYR A 162 4.31 4.93 -6.19
C TYR A 162 5.40 4.55 -7.20
N PRO A 163 6.67 4.51 -6.78
CA PRO A 163 7.78 4.21 -7.68
C PRO A 163 7.59 2.89 -8.45
N ALA A 164 7.79 2.93 -9.77
CA ALA A 164 7.68 1.81 -10.69
C ALA A 164 6.28 1.18 -10.89
N LEU A 165 5.21 1.73 -10.29
CA LEU A 165 3.82 1.35 -10.60
C LEU A 165 3.09 2.44 -11.38
N ASP A 166 3.25 3.69 -10.94
CA ASP A 166 2.59 4.83 -11.55
C ASP A 166 3.58 5.49 -12.53
N GLY A 167 3.21 5.67 -13.77
CA GLY A 167 4.02 6.44 -14.72
C GLY A 167 4.91 5.61 -15.66
N LEU A 168 4.48 4.42 -16.03
CA LEU A 168 4.97 3.72 -17.23
C LEU A 168 4.04 3.97 -18.40
#